data_e3c98f88cc61f923cbf58439dafd88fa
#
_entry.id   e3c98f88cc61f923cbf58439dafd88fa
#
_cell.length_a   1.000
_cell.length_b   1.000
_cell.length_c   1.000
_cell.angle_alpha   90.00
_cell.angle_beta   90.00
_cell.angle_gamma   90.00
#
_symmetry.space_group_name_H-M   'P 1'
#
loop_
_entity.id
_entity.type
_entity.pdbx_description
1 polymer ?
#
loop_
_entity_poly.entity_id
_entity_poly.type
_entity_poly.pdbx_seq_one_letter_code
_entity_poly.pdbx_strand_id
1 'polypeptide(L)'
;MAKTTRSSRLRTVLGWPLGIAVVSWRYMWRTTPLHRSEEEGGAADLSGLAVEQTGDRRQPAAVGVGPLLHRCYSVNIANTQMTPEKLVDRVADRLNQASPEMAMFRKTRGADGGLREGDELVVRMPGPWDGPVRVGHRDGTSFRLDTLEGHLEAGHIEFRAARAGELLCFEIESWARAGDRLSNLMYNKLRLAKEIQLNMWTHVCINAATLAGGRVRGGVTIRTHWVDWPKGGPDSAPRSAENG
;
A
#
# COMPACT_ATOMS: atom_id res chain seq x y z
N MET A 1 -11.95 -3.89 -38.18
CA MET A 1 -12.96 -4.19 -37.16
C MET A 1 -12.39 -5.23 -36.21
N ALA A 2 -11.97 -4.83 -35.01
CA ALA A 2 -11.27 -5.67 -34.04
C ALA A 2 -12.25 -6.35 -33.09
N LYS A 3 -12.38 -7.66 -33.20
CA LYS A 3 -13.10 -8.53 -32.26
C LYS A 3 -12.06 -9.24 -31.36
N THR A 4 -11.54 -8.59 -30.35
CA THR A 4 -10.67 -9.27 -29.39
C THR A 4 -10.69 -8.57 -28.03
N THR A 5 -11.71 -8.78 -27.24
CA THR A 5 -11.67 -8.35 -25.83
C THR A 5 -12.54 -9.15 -24.85
N ARG A 6 -13.44 -10.02 -25.33
CA ARG A 6 -14.31 -10.77 -24.40
C ARG A 6 -13.69 -12.04 -23.83
N SER A 7 -12.82 -12.73 -24.59
CA SER A 7 -12.25 -14.01 -24.15
C SER A 7 -11.11 -13.87 -23.15
N SER A 8 -10.38 -12.75 -23.17
CA SER A 8 -9.30 -12.50 -22.20
C SER A 8 -9.87 -12.20 -20.80
N ARG A 9 -10.95 -11.45 -20.72
CA ARG A 9 -11.61 -11.11 -19.44
C ARG A 9 -12.22 -12.32 -18.74
N LEU A 10 -12.81 -13.24 -19.49
CA LEU A 10 -13.35 -14.48 -18.93
C LEU A 10 -12.25 -15.40 -18.37
N ARG A 11 -11.11 -15.52 -19.04
CA ARG A 11 -9.96 -16.30 -18.55
C ARG A 11 -9.36 -15.69 -17.28
N THR A 12 -9.33 -14.37 -17.16
CA THR A 12 -8.83 -13.66 -15.96
C THR A 12 -9.78 -13.89 -14.78
N VAL A 13 -11.09 -13.81 -14.98
CA VAL A 13 -12.10 -14.04 -13.93
C VAL A 13 -12.12 -15.49 -13.46
N LEU A 14 -11.94 -16.47 -14.35
CA LEU A 14 -11.89 -17.89 -14.01
C LEU A 14 -10.57 -18.30 -13.31
N GLY A 15 -9.47 -17.59 -13.57
CA GLY A 15 -8.18 -17.82 -12.88
C GLY A 15 -8.11 -17.19 -11.49
N TRP A 16 -9.03 -16.34 -11.13
CA TRP A 16 -9.03 -15.57 -9.89
C TRP A 16 -9.10 -16.42 -8.60
N PRO A 17 -9.99 -17.45 -8.51
CA PRO A 17 -10.02 -18.31 -7.32
C PRO A 17 -8.72 -19.11 -7.13
N LEU A 18 -8.09 -19.53 -8.22
CA LEU A 18 -6.81 -20.25 -8.19
C LEU A 18 -5.66 -19.33 -7.74
N GLY A 19 -5.62 -18.08 -8.22
CA GLY A 19 -4.64 -17.10 -7.78
C GLY A 19 -4.73 -16.82 -6.28
N ILE A 20 -5.95 -16.66 -5.75
CA ILE A 20 -6.18 -16.46 -4.32
C ILE A 20 -5.79 -17.70 -3.51
N ALA A 21 -6.15 -18.88 -3.96
CA ALA A 21 -5.80 -20.13 -3.30
C ALA A 21 -4.28 -20.33 -3.25
N VAL A 22 -3.55 -20.05 -4.33
CA VAL A 22 -2.08 -20.13 -4.37
C VAL A 22 -1.42 -19.11 -3.45
N VAL A 23 -1.94 -17.89 -3.38
CA VAL A 23 -1.41 -16.86 -2.46
C VAL A 23 -1.67 -17.25 -1.02
N SER A 24 -2.87 -17.69 -0.69
CA SER A 24 -3.22 -18.15 0.65
C SER A 24 -2.43 -19.41 1.05
N TRP A 25 -2.20 -20.31 0.11
CA TRP A 25 -1.39 -21.52 0.33
C TRP A 25 0.07 -21.16 0.60
N ARG A 26 0.71 -20.31 -0.20
CA ARG A 26 2.08 -19.84 0.03
C ARG A 26 2.21 -19.08 1.35
N TYR A 27 1.18 -18.40 1.79
CA TYR A 27 1.15 -17.69 3.04
C TYR A 27 1.10 -18.61 4.26
N MET A 28 0.32 -19.71 4.22
CA MET A 28 0.22 -20.68 5.32
C MET A 28 1.54 -21.37 5.64
N TRP A 29 2.47 -21.47 4.69
CA TRP A 29 3.74 -22.15 4.86
C TRP A 29 4.90 -21.25 5.25
N ARG A 30 4.65 -19.95 5.46
CA ARG A 30 5.67 -19.04 5.97
C ARG A 30 5.74 -19.12 7.49
N THR A 31 6.95 -19.32 8.00
CA THR A 31 7.25 -19.39 9.45
C THR A 31 7.32 -18.01 10.12
N THR A 32 7.07 -16.92 9.38
CA THR A 32 7.12 -15.55 9.92
C THR A 32 5.82 -15.23 10.64
N PRO A 33 5.85 -14.96 11.96
CA PRO A 33 4.66 -14.58 12.70
C PRO A 33 4.02 -13.30 12.16
N LEU A 34 2.68 -13.22 12.23
CA LEU A 34 1.91 -12.03 11.88
C LEU A 34 1.06 -11.61 13.05
N HIS A 35 1.24 -10.36 13.47
CA HIS A 35 0.47 -9.73 14.53
C HIS A 35 -0.51 -8.76 13.92
N ARG A 36 -1.79 -9.08 13.94
CA ARG A 36 -2.85 -8.27 13.32
C ARG A 36 -3.77 -7.68 14.40
N SER A 37 -4.04 -6.38 14.29
CA SER A 37 -5.12 -5.72 15.00
C SER A 37 -6.00 -4.94 14.02
N GLU A 38 -7.30 -4.91 14.31
CA GLU A 38 -8.30 -4.08 13.62
C GLU A 38 -9.12 -3.36 14.67
N GLU A 39 -9.12 -2.04 14.62
CA GLU A 39 -9.73 -1.19 15.62
C GLU A 39 -10.46 -0.03 14.93
N GLU A 40 -11.45 0.53 15.63
CA GLU A 40 -12.04 1.80 15.24
C GLU A 40 -11.01 2.90 15.50
N GLY A 41 -10.74 3.69 14.47
CA GLY A 41 -9.79 4.79 14.54
C GLY A 41 -10.47 6.12 14.90
N GLY A 42 -9.67 7.17 14.98
CA GLY A 42 -10.11 8.49 15.39
C GLY A 42 -9.47 9.63 14.62
N ALA A 43 -9.56 10.84 15.16
CA ALA A 43 -9.02 12.04 14.53
C ALA A 43 -7.51 11.98 14.27
N ALA A 44 -6.76 11.26 15.10
CA ALA A 44 -5.32 11.08 14.93
C ALA A 44 -4.98 10.35 13.61
N ASP A 45 -5.83 9.43 13.16
CA ASP A 45 -5.64 8.71 11.91
C ASP A 45 -5.82 9.59 10.67
N LEU A 46 -6.47 10.74 10.81
CA LEU A 46 -6.65 11.73 9.74
C LEU A 46 -5.43 12.65 9.59
N SER A 47 -4.59 12.76 10.60
CA SER A 47 -3.44 13.69 10.59
C SER A 47 -2.36 13.31 9.59
N GLY A 48 -2.28 12.03 9.20
CA GLY A 48 -1.36 11.53 8.19
C GLY A 48 -1.80 11.74 6.74
N LEU A 49 -3.01 12.28 6.54
CA LEU A 49 -3.47 12.59 5.18
C LEU A 49 -2.55 13.63 4.55
N ALA A 50 -2.01 13.30 3.39
CA ALA A 50 -1.21 14.25 2.63
C ALA A 50 -2.06 15.48 2.29
N VAL A 51 -1.45 16.66 2.44
CA VAL A 51 -2.08 17.91 1.99
C VAL A 51 -2.45 17.77 0.51
N GLU A 52 -3.72 17.92 0.23
CA GLU A 52 -4.26 17.72 -1.10
C GLU A 52 -3.70 18.78 -2.05
N GLN A 53 -2.89 18.36 -2.99
CA GLN A 53 -2.57 19.16 -4.14
C GLN A 53 -3.69 18.97 -5.16
N THR A 54 -4.60 19.93 -5.25
CA THR A 54 -5.65 19.95 -6.26
C THR A 54 -5.08 20.16 -7.65
N GLY A 55 -5.55 19.38 -8.60
CA GLY A 55 -5.10 19.38 -9.99
C GLY A 55 -4.21 18.18 -10.28
N ASP A 56 -4.21 17.68 -11.49
CA ASP A 56 -3.18 16.74 -11.91
C ASP A 56 -3.50 15.23 -11.75
N ARG A 57 -4.75 14.81 -12.05
CA ARG A 57 -5.16 13.38 -12.09
C ARG A 57 -4.98 12.60 -10.78
N ARG A 58 -4.60 13.24 -9.69
CA ARG A 58 -4.54 12.58 -8.38
C ARG A 58 -5.94 12.23 -7.88
N GLN A 59 -6.02 11.12 -7.18
CA GLN A 59 -7.25 10.63 -6.56
C GLN A 59 -7.09 10.61 -5.03
N PRO A 60 -7.11 11.79 -4.36
CA PRO A 60 -6.89 11.87 -2.92
C PRO A 60 -8.02 11.20 -2.14
N ALA A 61 -7.79 10.90 -0.85
CA ALA A 61 -8.79 10.25 -0.01
C ALA A 61 -10.12 11.02 0.06
N ALA A 62 -10.11 12.34 -0.08
CA ALA A 62 -11.33 13.17 -0.06
C ALA A 62 -12.32 12.83 -1.17
N VAL A 63 -11.86 12.42 -2.35
CA VAL A 63 -12.76 12.02 -3.44
C VAL A 63 -13.26 10.59 -3.33
N GLY A 64 -12.73 9.82 -2.39
CA GLY A 64 -13.11 8.42 -2.17
C GLY A 64 -14.49 8.26 -1.53
N VAL A 65 -14.94 7.01 -1.46
CA VAL A 65 -16.26 6.59 -0.93
C VAL A 65 -16.06 5.66 0.25
N GLY A 66 -16.95 5.76 1.25
CA GLY A 66 -16.91 4.90 2.44
C GLY A 66 -15.93 5.38 3.51
N PRO A 67 -15.65 4.55 4.53
CA PRO A 67 -14.72 4.90 5.60
C PRO A 67 -13.28 5.00 5.10
N LEU A 68 -12.46 5.76 5.82
CA LEU A 68 -11.01 5.73 5.63
C LEU A 68 -10.45 4.46 6.26
N LEU A 69 -9.58 3.78 5.55
CA LEU A 69 -8.75 2.71 6.05
C LEU A 69 -7.33 3.26 6.23
N HIS A 70 -6.93 3.40 7.48
CA HIS A 70 -5.55 3.70 7.84
C HIS A 70 -4.88 2.39 8.24
N ARG A 71 -3.82 2.00 7.52
CA ARG A 71 -3.11 0.75 7.74
C ARG A 71 -1.63 0.98 7.88
N CYS A 72 -1.04 0.34 8.88
CA CYS A 72 0.39 0.32 9.11
C CYS A 72 0.89 -1.12 9.12
N TYR A 73 1.90 -1.40 8.30
CA TYR A 73 2.64 -2.66 8.26
C TYR A 73 4.06 -2.36 8.69
N SER A 74 4.55 -3.02 9.71
CA SER A 74 5.90 -2.78 10.20
C SER A 74 6.67 -4.08 10.42
N VAL A 75 7.97 -4.02 10.17
CA VAL A 75 8.90 -5.12 10.40
C VAL A 75 10.19 -4.60 11.02
N ASN A 76 10.66 -5.26 12.05
CA ASN A 76 11.97 -5.04 12.63
C ASN A 76 12.97 -5.99 11.99
N ILE A 77 14.10 -5.47 11.54
CA ILE A 77 15.16 -6.19 10.84
C ILE A 77 16.39 -6.20 11.71
N ALA A 78 16.82 -7.37 12.09
CA ALA A 78 18.05 -7.60 12.85
C ALA A 78 19.20 -8.05 11.94
N ASN A 79 20.42 -7.99 12.47
CA ASN A 79 21.63 -8.49 11.80
C ASN A 79 21.91 -7.82 10.46
N THR A 80 21.71 -6.51 10.38
CA THR A 80 22.03 -5.70 9.19
C THR A 80 22.78 -4.43 9.57
N GLN A 81 23.77 -4.08 8.76
CA GLN A 81 24.49 -2.80 8.81
C GLN A 81 23.93 -1.79 7.81
N MET A 82 22.86 -2.14 7.09
CA MET A 82 22.24 -1.24 6.12
C MET A 82 21.64 -0.03 6.82
N THR A 83 21.83 1.15 6.25
CA THR A 83 21.19 2.37 6.76
C THR A 83 19.74 2.47 6.28
N PRO A 84 18.89 3.25 6.96
CA PRO A 84 17.51 3.50 6.51
C PRO A 84 17.45 3.99 5.07
N GLU A 85 18.30 4.94 4.70
CA GLU A 85 18.35 5.54 3.38
C GLU A 85 18.63 4.48 2.29
N LYS A 86 19.66 3.65 2.54
CA LYS A 86 20.01 2.57 1.59
C LYS A 86 18.92 1.52 1.46
N LEU A 87 18.16 1.26 2.54
CA LEU A 87 17.03 0.32 2.46
C LEU A 87 15.91 0.90 1.62
N VAL A 88 15.52 2.16 1.88
CA VAL A 88 14.46 2.85 1.13
C VAL A 88 14.82 2.95 -0.36
N ASP A 89 16.04 3.34 -0.69
CA ASP A 89 16.54 3.37 -2.06
C ASP A 89 16.45 2.00 -2.71
N ARG A 90 16.90 0.95 -2.01
CA ARG A 90 16.90 -0.41 -2.54
C ARG A 90 15.49 -0.95 -2.74
N VAL A 91 14.55 -0.64 -1.85
CA VAL A 91 13.13 -1.02 -2.02
C VAL A 91 12.52 -0.26 -3.20
N ALA A 92 12.74 1.05 -3.30
CA ALA A 92 12.23 1.89 -4.37
C ALA A 92 12.75 1.45 -5.76
N ASP A 93 14.05 1.15 -5.87
CA ASP A 93 14.67 0.71 -7.12
C ASP A 93 14.26 -0.72 -7.52
N ARG A 94 13.83 -1.53 -6.53
CA ARG A 94 13.54 -2.95 -6.71
C ARG A 94 12.13 -3.32 -6.23
N LEU A 95 11.15 -2.45 -6.46
CA LEU A 95 9.75 -2.69 -6.06
C LEU A 95 9.23 -4.05 -6.53
N ASN A 96 9.59 -4.47 -7.75
CA ASN A 96 9.19 -5.78 -8.28
C ASN A 96 9.87 -6.97 -7.56
N GLN A 97 11.06 -6.78 -6.98
CA GLN A 97 11.71 -7.81 -6.15
C GLN A 97 11.18 -7.80 -4.72
N ALA A 98 10.81 -6.63 -4.22
CA ALA A 98 10.20 -6.47 -2.91
C ALA A 98 8.76 -7.04 -2.88
N SER A 99 8.04 -6.93 -3.98
CA SER A 99 6.64 -7.34 -4.11
C SER A 99 6.51 -8.83 -4.44
N PRO A 100 5.34 -9.46 -4.18
CA PRO A 100 5.08 -10.82 -4.64
C PRO A 100 5.02 -10.86 -6.17
N GLU A 101 5.38 -11.99 -6.78
CA GLU A 101 5.43 -12.21 -8.24
C GLU A 101 4.16 -11.79 -9.01
N MET A 102 3.03 -11.75 -8.32
CA MET A 102 1.74 -11.37 -8.90
C MET A 102 1.50 -9.86 -8.95
N ALA A 103 2.31 -9.06 -8.25
CA ALA A 103 2.23 -7.60 -8.27
C ALA A 103 3.40 -7.02 -9.06
N MET A 104 3.11 -6.41 -10.20
CA MET A 104 4.12 -5.85 -11.09
C MET A 104 4.01 -4.34 -11.16
N PHE A 105 5.07 -3.65 -10.80
CA PHE A 105 5.21 -2.20 -10.93
C PHE A 105 5.89 -1.89 -12.26
N ARG A 106 5.21 -1.15 -13.12
CA ARG A 106 5.74 -0.70 -14.41
C ARG A 106 5.72 0.81 -14.47
N LYS A 107 6.89 1.43 -14.60
CA LYS A 107 7.00 2.88 -14.83
C LYS A 107 6.39 3.22 -16.20
N THR A 108 5.48 4.19 -16.22
CA THR A 108 4.77 4.65 -17.43
C THR A 108 5.17 6.06 -17.83
N ARG A 109 5.69 6.84 -16.87
CA ARG A 109 6.19 8.19 -17.10
C ARG A 109 7.35 8.49 -16.16
N GLY A 110 8.33 9.26 -16.62
CA GLY A 110 9.52 9.63 -15.89
C GLY A 110 10.80 9.15 -16.59
N ALA A 111 11.95 9.53 -16.06
CA ALA A 111 13.25 9.11 -16.60
C ALA A 111 13.58 7.66 -16.22
N ASP A 112 14.44 7.02 -17.00
CA ASP A 112 14.98 5.71 -16.67
C ASP A 112 15.80 5.76 -15.37
N GLY A 113 15.88 4.61 -14.69
CA GLY A 113 16.55 4.44 -13.41
C GLY A 113 15.60 4.41 -12.22
N GLY A 114 16.09 4.78 -11.02
CA GLY A 114 15.33 4.74 -9.78
C GLY A 114 14.07 5.62 -9.79
N LEU A 115 13.22 5.43 -8.78
CA LEU A 115 12.02 6.26 -8.62
C LEU A 115 12.39 7.69 -8.25
N ARG A 116 11.73 8.65 -8.87
CA ARG A 116 11.86 10.09 -8.57
C ARG A 116 10.48 10.69 -8.37
N GLU A 117 10.40 11.75 -7.61
CA GLU A 117 9.17 12.51 -7.43
C GLU A 117 8.60 12.94 -8.79
N GLY A 118 7.30 12.73 -8.98
CA GLY A 118 6.61 12.96 -10.26
C GLY A 118 6.57 11.77 -11.21
N ASP A 119 7.36 10.71 -11.01
CA ASP A 119 7.30 9.50 -11.83
C ASP A 119 5.93 8.82 -11.67
N GLU A 120 5.37 8.32 -12.79
CA GLU A 120 4.13 7.55 -12.77
C GLU A 120 4.39 6.06 -13.01
N LEU A 121 3.68 5.23 -12.28
CA LEU A 121 3.72 3.78 -12.40
C LEU A 121 2.30 3.22 -12.53
N VAL A 122 2.22 2.02 -13.08
CA VAL A 122 1.01 1.20 -13.02
C VAL A 122 1.34 -0.05 -12.23
N VAL A 123 0.58 -0.28 -11.16
CA VAL A 123 0.63 -1.51 -10.36
C VAL A 123 -0.33 -2.50 -10.97
N ARG A 124 0.19 -3.57 -11.57
CA ARG A 124 -0.62 -4.67 -12.10
C ARG A 124 -0.74 -5.77 -11.06
N MET A 125 -1.95 -6.12 -10.74
CA MET A 125 -2.29 -7.24 -9.87
C MET A 125 -3.25 -8.20 -10.59
N PRO A 126 -3.40 -9.44 -10.10
CA PRO A 126 -4.44 -10.33 -10.60
C PRO A 126 -5.82 -9.70 -10.38
N GLY A 127 -6.46 -9.27 -11.46
CA GLY A 127 -7.74 -8.59 -11.41
C GLY A 127 -8.00 -7.80 -12.68
N PRO A 128 -9.20 -7.23 -12.83
CA PRO A 128 -9.55 -6.48 -14.03
C PRO A 128 -9.09 -5.02 -14.02
N TRP A 129 -8.40 -4.57 -12.97
CA TRP A 129 -7.99 -3.18 -12.80
C TRP A 129 -6.48 -3.04 -12.71
N ASP A 130 -5.98 -2.03 -13.38
CA ASP A 130 -4.64 -1.50 -13.17
C ASP A 130 -4.70 -0.45 -12.05
N GLY A 131 -3.64 -0.35 -11.24
CA GLY A 131 -3.51 0.63 -10.16
C GLY A 131 -2.54 1.75 -10.56
N PRO A 132 -2.98 2.81 -11.26
CA PRO A 132 -2.10 3.92 -11.61
C PRO A 132 -1.75 4.73 -10.36
N VAL A 133 -0.45 5.00 -10.18
CA VAL A 133 0.09 5.76 -9.05
C VAL A 133 1.18 6.72 -9.52
N ARG A 134 1.45 7.75 -8.71
CA ARG A 134 2.56 8.70 -8.91
C ARG A 134 3.40 8.79 -7.64
N VAL A 135 4.70 8.92 -7.82
CA VAL A 135 5.60 9.26 -6.71
C VAL A 135 5.30 10.70 -6.30
N GLY A 136 4.61 10.86 -5.18
CA GLY A 136 4.18 12.16 -4.68
C GLY A 136 5.19 12.84 -3.77
N HIS A 137 6.07 12.05 -3.17
CA HIS A 137 7.16 12.51 -2.32
C HIS A 137 8.29 11.49 -2.31
N ARG A 138 9.54 11.97 -2.19
CA ARG A 138 10.71 11.13 -1.94
C ARG A 138 11.78 11.92 -1.22
N ASP A 139 12.24 11.39 -0.09
CA ASP A 139 13.42 11.86 0.62
C ASP A 139 14.43 10.73 0.85
N GLY A 140 15.43 10.94 1.74
CA GLY A 140 16.45 9.94 2.02
C GLY A 140 15.89 8.68 2.71
N THR A 141 14.84 8.79 3.50
CA THR A 141 14.32 7.74 4.38
C THR A 141 12.90 7.33 4.08
N SER A 142 12.24 7.98 3.11
CA SER A 142 10.87 7.67 2.70
C SER A 142 10.59 7.92 1.23
N PHE A 143 9.53 7.28 0.72
CA PHE A 143 8.85 7.66 -0.52
C PHE A 143 7.35 7.37 -0.42
N ARG A 144 6.55 8.16 -1.13
CA ARG A 144 5.10 8.07 -1.15
C ARG A 144 4.59 7.87 -2.57
N LEU A 145 3.60 6.99 -2.70
CA LEU A 145 2.85 6.79 -3.93
C LEU A 145 1.42 7.30 -3.73
N ASP A 146 1.04 8.31 -4.49
CA ASP A 146 -0.32 8.84 -4.54
C ASP A 146 -1.11 8.10 -5.62
N THR A 147 -2.36 7.73 -5.34
CA THR A 147 -3.23 7.13 -6.35
C THR A 147 -3.65 8.15 -7.40
N LEU A 148 -3.80 7.68 -8.64
CA LEU A 148 -4.29 8.47 -9.76
C LEU A 148 -5.68 8.01 -10.18
N GLU A 149 -6.39 8.84 -10.95
CA GLU A 149 -7.69 8.52 -11.54
C GLU A 149 -7.68 7.14 -12.22
N GLY A 150 -8.67 6.31 -11.86
CA GLY A 150 -8.78 4.93 -12.31
C GLY A 150 -8.19 3.88 -11.38
N HIS A 151 -7.54 4.30 -10.28
CA HIS A 151 -7.16 3.39 -9.20
C HIS A 151 -8.39 2.94 -8.40
N LEU A 152 -8.38 1.70 -7.89
CA LEU A 152 -9.46 1.17 -7.04
C LEU A 152 -9.61 1.91 -5.71
N GLU A 153 -8.53 2.51 -5.24
CA GLU A 153 -8.46 3.28 -4.01
C GLU A 153 -8.19 4.74 -4.31
N ALA A 154 -8.69 5.60 -3.43
CA ALA A 154 -8.41 7.03 -3.37
C ALA A 154 -7.58 7.32 -2.12
N GLY A 155 -6.36 7.81 -2.29
CA GLY A 155 -5.46 8.09 -1.18
C GLY A 155 -3.99 7.96 -1.54
N HIS A 156 -3.18 7.53 -0.57
CA HIS A 156 -1.74 7.34 -0.76
C HIS A 156 -1.18 6.24 0.14
N ILE A 157 0.03 5.82 -0.16
CA ILE A 157 0.81 4.87 0.62
C ILE A 157 2.25 5.37 0.73
N GLU A 158 2.80 5.31 1.93
CA GLU A 158 4.16 5.72 2.24
C GLU A 158 5.00 4.53 2.69
N PHE A 159 6.26 4.53 2.27
CA PHE A 159 7.27 3.54 2.62
C PHE A 159 8.39 4.27 3.33
N ARG A 160 8.75 3.86 4.53
CA ARG A 160 9.80 4.51 5.31
C ARG A 160 10.66 3.53 6.07
N ALA A 161 11.87 3.95 6.39
CA ALA A 161 12.76 3.20 7.24
C ALA A 161 13.40 4.12 8.29
N ALA A 162 13.64 3.54 9.47
CA ALA A 162 14.29 4.25 10.58
C ALA A 162 15.12 3.29 11.43
N ARG A 163 16.09 3.80 12.18
CA ARG A 163 16.79 3.02 13.20
C ARG A 163 16.03 3.07 14.53
N ALA A 164 15.87 1.90 15.13
CA ALA A 164 15.33 1.72 16.47
C ALA A 164 16.35 0.91 17.29
N GLY A 165 17.30 1.60 17.89
CA GLY A 165 18.48 0.99 18.51
C GLY A 165 19.31 0.22 17.47
N GLU A 166 19.55 -1.07 17.72
CA GLU A 166 20.31 -1.94 16.80
C GLU A 166 19.45 -2.48 15.64
N LEU A 167 18.14 -2.29 15.69
CA LEU A 167 17.23 -2.77 14.66
C LEU A 167 17.04 -1.71 13.56
N LEU A 168 16.85 -2.18 12.34
CA LEU A 168 16.36 -1.38 11.24
C LEU A 168 14.86 -1.64 11.11
N CYS A 169 14.03 -0.63 11.34
CA CYS A 169 12.59 -0.70 11.17
C CYS A 169 12.23 -0.30 9.74
N PHE A 170 11.43 -1.12 9.06
CA PHE A 170 10.82 -0.76 7.79
C PHE A 170 9.30 -0.76 7.97
N GLU A 171 8.66 0.27 7.46
CA GLU A 171 7.23 0.50 7.63
C GLU A 171 6.58 0.91 6.31
N ILE A 172 5.36 0.43 6.13
CA ILE A 172 4.46 0.81 5.04
C ILE A 172 3.19 1.32 5.70
N GLU A 173 2.80 2.54 5.38
CA GLU A 173 1.62 3.17 5.96
C GLU A 173 0.72 3.71 4.85
N SER A 174 -0.58 3.44 4.92
CA SER A 174 -1.52 3.82 3.87
C SER A 174 -2.78 4.45 4.44
N TRP A 175 -3.22 5.51 3.79
CA TRP A 175 -4.48 6.20 4.03
C TRP A 175 -5.30 6.13 2.75
N ALA A 176 -6.32 5.29 2.74
CA ALA A 176 -7.07 5.03 1.53
C ALA A 176 -8.57 4.84 1.80
N ARG A 177 -9.38 5.31 0.86
CA ARG A 177 -10.82 5.03 0.75
C ARG A 177 -11.07 4.30 -0.56
N ALA A 178 -12.24 3.67 -0.72
CA ALA A 178 -12.59 3.12 -2.03
C ALA A 178 -12.68 4.24 -3.08
N GLY A 179 -12.13 4.02 -4.27
CA GLY A 179 -12.12 5.03 -5.33
C GLY A 179 -13.50 5.34 -5.91
N ASP A 180 -14.40 4.36 -5.87
CA ASP A 180 -15.79 4.49 -6.32
C ASP A 180 -16.74 3.56 -5.57
N ARG A 181 -18.05 3.65 -5.89
CA ARG A 181 -19.09 2.81 -5.24
C ARG A 181 -18.93 1.31 -5.52
N LEU A 182 -18.44 0.94 -6.70
CA LEU A 182 -18.20 -0.44 -7.07
C LEU A 182 -17.00 -1.00 -6.30
N SER A 183 -15.93 -0.24 -6.21
CA SER A 183 -14.75 -0.55 -5.38
C SER A 183 -15.14 -0.69 -3.91
N ASN A 184 -15.98 0.21 -3.40
CA ASN A 184 -16.49 0.13 -2.03
C ASN A 184 -17.30 -1.14 -1.78
N LEU A 185 -18.12 -1.57 -2.75
CA LEU A 185 -18.85 -2.83 -2.67
C LEU A 185 -17.90 -4.03 -2.60
N MET A 186 -16.85 -4.03 -3.42
CA MET A 186 -15.84 -5.09 -3.44
C MET A 186 -15.01 -5.12 -2.14
N TYR A 187 -14.64 -3.96 -1.62
CA TYR A 187 -13.91 -3.83 -0.35
C TYR A 187 -14.73 -4.32 0.84
N ASN A 188 -15.96 -3.83 0.98
CA ASN A 188 -16.77 -4.04 2.18
C ASN A 188 -17.53 -5.38 2.15
N LYS A 189 -18.04 -5.81 1.00
CA LYS A 189 -18.84 -7.04 0.90
C LYS A 189 -18.02 -8.29 0.59
N LEU A 190 -16.98 -8.18 -0.24
CA LEU A 190 -16.22 -9.35 -0.67
C LEU A 190 -14.94 -9.56 0.14
N ARG A 191 -14.49 -8.60 0.93
CA ARG A 191 -13.22 -8.62 1.72
C ARG A 191 -11.97 -9.00 0.91
N LEU A 192 -12.14 -9.26 -0.38
CA LEU A 192 -11.16 -9.85 -1.26
C LEU A 192 -10.01 -8.89 -1.56
N ALA A 193 -10.33 -7.64 -1.91
CA ALA A 193 -9.32 -6.62 -2.19
C ALA A 193 -8.46 -6.34 -0.92
N LYS A 194 -9.10 -6.35 0.25
CA LYS A 194 -8.44 -6.18 1.54
C LYS A 194 -7.40 -7.26 1.80
N GLU A 195 -7.74 -8.53 1.58
CA GLU A 195 -6.82 -9.65 1.81
C GLU A 195 -5.68 -9.71 0.78
N ILE A 196 -5.94 -9.35 -0.48
CA ILE A 196 -4.89 -9.27 -1.51
C ILE A 196 -3.85 -8.20 -1.13
N GLN A 197 -4.28 -7.02 -0.73
CA GLN A 197 -3.38 -5.95 -0.32
C GLN A 197 -2.60 -6.31 0.95
N LEU A 198 -3.28 -6.86 1.94
CA LEU A 198 -2.66 -7.29 3.18
C LEU A 198 -1.53 -8.28 2.92
N ASN A 199 -1.77 -9.21 2.01
CA ASN A 199 -0.78 -10.19 1.61
C ASN A 199 0.39 -9.53 0.84
N MET A 200 0.09 -8.61 -0.08
CA MET A 200 1.09 -7.89 -0.85
C MET A 200 2.06 -7.12 0.05
N TRP A 201 1.55 -6.29 0.95
CA TRP A 201 2.38 -5.44 1.79
C TRP A 201 3.13 -6.22 2.88
N THR A 202 2.55 -7.29 3.39
CA THR A 202 3.27 -8.23 4.26
C THR A 202 4.47 -8.85 3.55
N HIS A 203 4.32 -9.21 2.28
CA HIS A 203 5.42 -9.71 1.46
C HIS A 203 6.51 -8.66 1.28
N VAL A 204 6.14 -7.43 0.99
CA VAL A 204 7.10 -6.33 0.85
C VAL A 204 7.89 -6.14 2.15
N CYS A 205 7.25 -6.17 3.32
CA CYS A 205 7.92 -6.09 4.61
C CYS A 205 8.95 -7.22 4.81
N ILE A 206 8.57 -8.46 4.49
CA ILE A 206 9.47 -9.61 4.64
C ILE A 206 10.64 -9.52 3.64
N ASN A 207 10.35 -9.14 2.40
CA ASN A 207 11.38 -9.01 1.37
C ASN A 207 12.30 -7.82 1.62
N ALA A 208 11.83 -6.75 2.27
CA ALA A 208 12.68 -5.65 2.71
C ALA A 208 13.78 -6.13 3.67
N ALA A 209 13.46 -7.07 4.58
CA ALA A 209 14.48 -7.67 5.44
C ALA A 209 15.53 -8.46 4.63
N THR A 210 15.11 -9.19 3.61
CA THR A 210 16.03 -9.90 2.69
C THR A 210 16.88 -8.91 1.89
N LEU A 211 16.27 -7.85 1.36
CA LEU A 211 16.97 -6.77 0.66
C LEU A 211 17.98 -6.05 1.57
N ALA A 212 17.66 -5.92 2.86
CA ALA A 212 18.59 -5.35 3.85
C ALA A 212 19.76 -6.29 4.18
N GLY A 213 19.75 -7.54 3.74
CA GLY A 213 20.71 -8.56 4.13
C GLY A 213 20.57 -8.98 5.60
N GLY A 214 19.42 -8.72 6.21
CA GLY A 214 19.09 -9.01 7.61
C GLY A 214 18.03 -10.09 7.75
N ARG A 215 17.47 -10.21 8.96
CA ARG A 215 16.43 -11.17 9.31
C ARG A 215 15.28 -10.47 10.02
N VAL A 216 14.06 -10.88 9.70
CA VAL A 216 12.85 -10.44 10.43
C VAL A 216 12.97 -10.85 11.88
N ARG A 217 12.76 -9.89 12.80
CA ARG A 217 12.70 -10.13 14.24
C ARG A 217 11.30 -9.85 14.76
N GLY A 218 10.70 -10.85 15.40
CA GLY A 218 9.37 -10.75 16.02
C GLY A 218 8.19 -10.84 15.05
N GLY A 219 8.44 -10.95 13.73
CA GLY A 219 7.37 -11.04 12.73
C GLY A 219 7.00 -9.71 12.10
N VAL A 220 5.86 -9.68 11.40
CA VAL A 220 5.29 -8.46 10.81
C VAL A 220 4.08 -8.04 11.63
N THR A 221 4.06 -6.78 12.06
CA THR A 221 2.92 -6.18 12.75
C THR A 221 2.05 -5.45 11.75
N ILE A 222 0.74 -5.67 11.83
CA ILE A 222 -0.25 -5.08 10.92
C ILE A 222 -1.35 -4.45 11.78
N ARG A 223 -1.47 -3.13 11.72
CA ARG A 223 -2.55 -2.39 12.37
C ARG A 223 -3.47 -1.83 11.31
N THR A 224 -4.76 -1.98 11.50
CA THR A 224 -5.79 -1.42 10.64
C THR A 224 -6.75 -0.63 11.49
N HIS A 225 -6.86 0.66 11.22
CA HIS A 225 -7.89 1.53 11.79
C HIS A 225 -8.88 1.90 10.69
N TRP A 226 -10.16 1.90 11.01
CA TRP A 226 -11.21 2.38 10.12
C TRP A 226 -11.90 3.56 10.77
N VAL A 227 -11.92 4.63 10.03
CA VAL A 227 -12.40 5.91 10.49
C VAL A 227 -13.56 6.33 9.60
N ASP A 228 -14.69 6.64 10.23
CA ASP A 228 -15.79 7.24 9.49
C ASP A 228 -15.35 8.59 8.92
N TRP A 229 -15.58 8.75 7.61
CA TRP A 229 -15.17 9.98 6.95
C TRP A 229 -16.04 11.16 7.41
N PRO A 230 -15.46 12.24 7.96
CA PRO A 230 -16.23 13.38 8.45
C PRO A 230 -17.06 14.02 7.34
N LYS A 231 -18.32 14.39 7.64
CA LYS A 231 -19.13 15.21 6.75
C LYS A 231 -18.50 16.60 6.65
N GLY A 232 -17.90 16.93 5.50
CA GLY A 232 -17.19 18.20 5.30
C GLY A 232 -15.67 18.05 5.18
N GLY A 233 -15.14 16.80 5.24
CA GLY A 233 -13.73 16.52 5.09
C GLY A 233 -12.94 16.47 6.39
N PRO A 234 -11.63 16.16 6.33
CA PRO A 234 -10.79 15.95 7.51
C PRO A 234 -10.66 17.19 8.41
N ASP A 235 -10.75 18.38 7.84
CA ASP A 235 -10.65 19.64 8.59
C ASP A 235 -11.87 19.91 9.48
N SER A 236 -12.99 19.20 9.28
CA SER A 236 -14.20 19.33 10.08
C SER A 236 -14.23 18.38 11.29
N ALA A 237 -13.24 17.51 11.45
CA ALA A 237 -13.13 16.67 12.62
C ALA A 237 -12.88 17.52 13.88
N PRO A 238 -13.58 17.30 15.01
CA PRO A 238 -13.30 18.01 16.24
C PRO A 238 -11.86 17.73 16.65
N ARG A 239 -11.05 18.78 16.75
CA ARG A 239 -9.72 18.67 17.35
C ARG A 239 -9.92 18.21 18.78
N SER A 240 -9.38 17.05 19.13
CA SER A 240 -9.37 16.57 20.51
C SER A 240 -8.81 17.71 21.37
N ALA A 241 -9.60 18.18 22.33
CA ALA A 241 -9.13 19.17 23.28
C ALA A 241 -7.89 18.58 23.96
N GLU A 242 -6.73 19.18 23.74
CA GLU A 242 -5.57 18.96 24.59
C GLU A 242 -5.99 19.33 26.01
N ASN A 243 -6.29 18.30 26.79
CA ASN A 243 -6.44 18.48 28.23
C ASN A 243 -5.03 18.71 28.80
N GLY A 244 -4.87 19.95 29.32
CA GLY A 244 -3.71 20.41 30.08
C GLY A 244 -3.43 19.61 31.37
#